data_30f791c6e42ba73cdf1217c6b0c84201
#
_entry.id   30f791c6e42ba73cdf1217c6b0c84201
#
_cell.length_a   1.000
_cell.length_b   1.000
_cell.length_c   1.000
_cell.angle_alpha   90.00
_cell.angle_beta   90.00
_cell.angle_gamma   90.00
#
_symmetry.space_group_name_H-M   'P 1'
#
loop_
_entity.id
_entity.type
_entity.pdbx_description
1 polymer ?
#
loop_
_entity_poly.entity_id
_entity_poly.type
_entity_poly.pdbx_seq_one_letter_code
_entity_poly.pdbx_strand_id
1 'polypeptide(L)'
;MGDDAGAVRAAVLSLHRSTGLPVVFGGALAGRARASFQITEMVGNTTGALSGLVIRQGSGLGGKAMALGRPVWVSDYPHATTISHDYDTPVAKEGLLSVVAVPIVVRRQVRGVLYGALREPLSLADRVIASAVETARDLEQELAVRDEADEALARLGRAGRSPEAADIAAAAARWEEVRAVHAELRGLADQITDPAVKARLLEASVRLASATEQDERPVRCDAPPPGPALSPRELDVLSYVAIGCTNAEAAQRLGLLPETVKSYLRSAMRKLDSHTRLEAVTAARRAGLLP
;
A
#
# COMPACT_ATOMS: atom_id res chain seq x y z
N MET A 1 1.28 -6.13 -8.52
CA MET A 1 0.72 -4.86 -9.03
C MET A 1 1.89 -4.10 -9.60
N GLY A 2 1.99 -4.03 -10.94
CA GLY A 2 3.07 -3.33 -11.62
C GLY A 2 3.05 -1.83 -11.30
N ASP A 3 4.20 -1.22 -11.45
CA ASP A 3 4.37 0.23 -11.29
C ASP A 3 3.66 0.97 -12.43
N ASP A 4 2.40 1.39 -12.20
CA ASP A 4 1.63 2.19 -13.15
C ASP A 4 2.22 3.60 -13.35
N ALA A 5 3.10 4.04 -12.44
CA ALA A 5 3.69 5.39 -12.48
C ALA A 5 4.55 5.59 -13.75
N GLY A 6 5.35 4.59 -14.12
CA GLY A 6 6.14 4.67 -15.35
C GLY A 6 5.30 4.81 -16.63
N ALA A 7 4.19 4.09 -16.70
CA ALA A 7 3.25 4.16 -17.82
C ALA A 7 2.52 5.53 -17.87
N VAL A 8 2.09 6.04 -16.70
CA VAL A 8 1.50 7.39 -16.59
C VAL A 8 2.49 8.46 -17.04
N ARG A 9 3.76 8.35 -16.65
CA ARG A 9 4.82 9.27 -17.10
C ARG A 9 4.96 9.28 -18.62
N ALA A 10 5.01 8.11 -19.25
CA ALA A 10 5.07 7.99 -20.70
C ALA A 10 3.85 8.63 -21.38
N ALA A 11 2.65 8.42 -20.84
CA ALA A 11 1.41 9.01 -21.35
C ALA A 11 1.40 10.54 -21.19
N VAL A 12 1.85 11.09 -20.07
CA VAL A 12 2.00 12.56 -19.85
C VAL A 12 2.92 13.17 -20.92
N LEU A 13 4.07 12.54 -21.17
CA LEU A 13 5.01 13.00 -22.20
C LEU A 13 4.43 12.87 -23.62
N SER A 14 3.68 11.81 -23.91
CA SER A 14 3.01 11.60 -25.20
C SER A 14 1.94 12.65 -25.43
N LEU A 15 1.09 12.89 -24.45
CA LEU A 15 0.03 13.89 -24.51
C LEU A 15 0.59 15.31 -24.72
N HIS A 16 1.67 15.65 -23.99
CA HIS A 16 2.34 16.94 -24.17
C HIS A 16 2.84 17.13 -25.63
N ARG A 17 3.47 16.11 -26.20
CA ARG A 17 3.99 16.16 -27.58
C ARG A 17 2.88 16.21 -28.62
N SER A 18 1.80 15.44 -28.46
CA SER A 18 0.73 15.34 -29.46
C SER A 18 -0.18 16.56 -29.48
N THR A 19 -0.38 17.21 -28.33
CA THR A 19 -1.29 18.35 -28.20
C THR A 19 -0.61 19.71 -28.21
N GLY A 20 0.66 19.77 -27.84
CA GLY A 20 1.39 21.03 -27.61
C GLY A 20 0.85 21.82 -26.41
N LEU A 21 0.04 21.22 -25.54
CA LEU A 21 -0.45 21.90 -24.33
C LEU A 21 0.73 22.35 -23.45
N PRO A 22 0.70 23.58 -22.95
CA PRO A 22 1.79 24.12 -22.14
C PRO A 22 1.97 23.39 -20.81
N VAL A 23 0.90 22.78 -20.27
CA VAL A 23 0.98 22.01 -19.01
C VAL A 23 0.21 20.71 -19.16
N VAL A 24 0.88 19.61 -18.89
CA VAL A 24 0.29 18.26 -18.86
C VAL A 24 0.75 17.57 -17.58
N PHE A 25 -0.15 16.91 -16.90
CA PHE A 25 0.18 16.22 -15.65
C PHE A 25 -0.75 15.02 -15.41
N GLY A 26 -0.40 14.19 -14.44
CA GLY A 26 -1.20 13.03 -14.10
C GLY A 26 -0.69 12.28 -12.90
N GLY A 27 -1.41 11.22 -12.55
CA GLY A 27 -1.03 10.32 -11.49
C GLY A 27 -1.81 9.02 -11.52
N ALA A 28 -1.22 7.98 -10.96
CA ALA A 28 -1.84 6.69 -10.78
C ALA A 28 -2.46 6.57 -9.38
N LEU A 29 -3.54 5.79 -9.24
CA LEU A 29 -4.08 5.43 -7.95
C LEU A 29 -3.12 4.47 -7.23
N ALA A 30 -2.73 4.83 -6.00
CA ALA A 30 -1.90 3.99 -5.16
C ALA A 30 -2.76 3.13 -4.23
N GLY A 31 -2.47 1.82 -4.17
CA GLY A 31 -3.03 0.90 -3.21
C GLY A 31 -4.48 0.44 -3.42
N ARG A 32 -5.05 -0.24 -2.41
CA ARG A 32 -6.41 -0.79 -2.42
C ARG A 32 -7.51 0.25 -2.14
N ALA A 33 -7.20 1.36 -1.49
CA ALA A 33 -8.15 2.44 -1.23
C ALA A 33 -8.25 3.35 -2.46
N ARG A 34 -9.13 2.99 -3.40
CA ARG A 34 -9.30 3.63 -4.72
C ARG A 34 -10.04 4.99 -4.68
N ALA A 35 -10.10 5.64 -3.53
CA ALA A 35 -10.82 6.90 -3.36
C ALA A 35 -9.98 8.15 -3.63
N SER A 36 -8.68 8.01 -3.86
CA SER A 36 -7.79 9.13 -4.12
C SER A 36 -6.55 8.71 -4.91
N PHE A 37 -5.95 9.65 -5.63
CA PHE A 37 -4.64 9.49 -6.27
C PHE A 37 -3.78 10.72 -6.00
N GLN A 38 -2.48 10.57 -6.23
CA GLN A 38 -1.51 11.66 -6.10
C GLN A 38 -1.01 12.07 -7.48
N ILE A 39 -0.90 13.37 -7.73
CA ILE A 39 -0.25 13.89 -8.93
C ILE A 39 1.25 13.67 -8.78
N THR A 40 1.81 12.78 -9.61
CA THR A 40 3.23 12.39 -9.55
C THR A 40 4.01 12.84 -10.78
N GLU A 41 3.36 12.94 -11.93
CA GLU A 41 4.01 13.26 -13.20
C GLU A 41 3.52 14.59 -13.74
N MET A 42 4.46 15.46 -14.15
CA MET A 42 4.15 16.79 -14.66
C MET A 42 5.16 17.22 -15.72
N VAL A 43 4.66 17.95 -16.72
CA VAL A 43 5.47 18.61 -17.76
C VAL A 43 4.93 20.04 -17.96
N GLY A 44 5.85 21.03 -18.09
CA GLY A 44 5.49 22.42 -18.33
C GLY A 44 5.00 23.18 -17.10
N ASN A 45 5.12 22.62 -15.91
CA ASN A 45 4.81 23.32 -14.66
C ASN A 45 5.81 24.48 -14.42
N THR A 46 5.32 25.56 -13.83
CA THR A 46 6.13 26.72 -13.42
C THR A 46 6.43 26.70 -11.94
N THR A 47 5.60 26.02 -11.18
CA THR A 47 5.73 25.83 -9.74
C THR A 47 5.68 24.36 -9.37
N GLY A 48 5.92 24.02 -8.12
CA GLY A 48 5.69 22.66 -7.60
C GLY A 48 4.34 22.49 -6.90
N ALA A 49 3.42 23.42 -7.06
CA ALA A 49 2.19 23.49 -6.26
C ALA A 49 1.25 22.28 -6.45
N LEU A 50 1.28 21.65 -7.61
CA LEU A 50 0.47 20.47 -7.92
C LEU A 50 1.22 19.15 -7.66
N SER A 51 2.54 19.18 -7.53
CA SER A 51 3.34 17.99 -7.30
C SER A 51 3.03 17.39 -5.92
N GLY A 52 2.71 16.11 -5.91
CA GLY A 52 2.34 15.42 -4.67
C GLY A 52 0.93 15.73 -4.17
N LEU A 53 0.13 16.54 -4.87
CA LEU A 53 -1.23 16.87 -4.48
C LEU A 53 -2.12 15.62 -4.54
N VAL A 54 -2.82 15.34 -3.45
CA VAL A 54 -3.76 14.23 -3.35
C VAL A 54 -5.15 14.67 -3.79
N ILE A 55 -5.65 14.05 -4.85
CA ILE A 55 -6.98 14.29 -5.40
C ILE A 55 -7.93 13.19 -4.92
N ARG A 56 -9.03 13.60 -4.30
CA ARG A 56 -10.07 12.68 -3.82
C ARG A 56 -11.20 12.54 -4.84
N GLN A 57 -11.77 11.36 -4.92
CA GLN A 57 -12.94 11.11 -5.76
C GLN A 57 -14.08 12.06 -5.38
N GLY A 58 -14.68 12.70 -6.37
CA GLY A 58 -15.74 13.70 -6.19
C GLY A 58 -15.25 15.12 -5.97
N SER A 59 -14.00 15.35 -5.58
CA SER A 59 -13.44 16.68 -5.31
C SER A 59 -12.68 17.25 -6.51
N GLY A 60 -12.96 18.49 -6.86
CA GLY A 60 -12.38 19.20 -8.00
C GLY A 60 -12.68 18.56 -9.36
N LEU A 61 -11.98 19.01 -10.38
CA LEU A 61 -12.16 18.51 -11.75
C LEU A 61 -11.77 17.04 -11.88
N GLY A 62 -10.61 16.66 -11.35
CA GLY A 62 -10.11 15.29 -11.43
C GLY A 62 -10.93 14.30 -10.63
N GLY A 63 -11.32 14.67 -9.41
CA GLY A 63 -12.20 13.82 -8.61
C GLY A 63 -13.57 13.62 -9.23
N LYS A 64 -14.10 14.64 -9.95
CA LYS A 64 -15.31 14.53 -10.73
C LYS A 64 -15.13 13.58 -11.94
N ALA A 65 -14.01 13.69 -12.65
CA ALA A 65 -13.70 12.77 -13.74
C ALA A 65 -13.60 11.31 -13.26
N MET A 66 -12.97 11.08 -12.10
CA MET A 66 -12.92 9.77 -11.45
C MET A 66 -14.32 9.24 -11.11
N ALA A 67 -15.17 10.06 -10.51
CA ALA A 67 -16.51 9.67 -10.09
C ALA A 67 -17.42 9.30 -11.28
N LEU A 68 -17.27 10.04 -12.39
CA LEU A 68 -18.06 9.84 -13.60
C LEU A 68 -17.49 8.77 -14.54
N GLY A 69 -16.21 8.41 -14.39
CA GLY A 69 -15.50 7.51 -15.32
C GLY A 69 -15.44 8.03 -16.76
N ARG A 70 -15.49 9.37 -16.95
CA ARG A 70 -15.46 10.01 -18.28
C ARG A 70 -14.72 11.35 -18.22
N PRO A 71 -14.22 11.84 -19.37
CA PRO A 71 -13.57 13.14 -19.48
C PRO A 71 -14.45 14.28 -18.97
N VAL A 72 -13.84 15.22 -18.24
CA VAL A 72 -14.46 16.47 -17.77
C VAL A 72 -13.50 17.60 -18.04
N TRP A 73 -14.02 18.75 -18.52
CA TRP A 73 -13.21 19.93 -18.78
C TRP A 73 -13.91 21.21 -18.36
N VAL A 74 -13.13 22.24 -18.12
CA VAL A 74 -13.59 23.62 -17.83
C VAL A 74 -12.70 24.58 -18.61
N SER A 75 -13.30 25.66 -19.10
CA SER A 75 -12.58 26.72 -19.84
C SER A 75 -12.13 27.86 -18.94
N ASP A 76 -12.71 27.95 -17.74
CA ASP A 76 -12.39 28.93 -16.71
C ASP A 76 -12.53 28.26 -15.34
N TYR A 77 -11.40 27.75 -14.83
CA TYR A 77 -11.38 26.92 -13.61
C TYR A 77 -11.88 27.71 -12.37
N PRO A 78 -11.42 28.95 -12.09
CA PRO A 78 -11.85 29.69 -10.92
C PRO A 78 -13.36 30.00 -10.86
N HIS A 79 -14.02 30.10 -12.03
CA HIS A 79 -15.44 30.45 -12.13
C HIS A 79 -16.34 29.27 -12.49
N ALA A 80 -15.78 28.05 -12.54
CA ALA A 80 -16.50 26.86 -12.95
C ALA A 80 -17.46 26.37 -11.87
N THR A 81 -18.77 26.57 -12.04
CA THR A 81 -19.80 26.12 -11.10
C THR A 81 -20.08 24.62 -11.10
N THR A 82 -19.49 23.91 -12.03
CA THR A 82 -19.73 22.46 -12.24
C THR A 82 -18.77 21.55 -11.45
N ILE A 83 -17.79 22.09 -10.77
CA ILE A 83 -16.79 21.38 -9.97
C ILE A 83 -16.76 21.94 -8.54
N SER A 84 -16.18 21.19 -7.59
CA SER A 84 -15.85 21.75 -6.28
C SER A 84 -14.48 22.45 -6.33
N HIS A 85 -14.27 23.39 -5.42
CA HIS A 85 -13.12 24.29 -5.41
C HIS A 85 -12.08 23.95 -4.33
N ASP A 86 -11.98 22.67 -3.99
CA ASP A 86 -11.06 22.18 -2.94
C ASP A 86 -9.59 22.39 -3.29
N TYR A 87 -9.26 22.58 -4.59
CA TYR A 87 -7.88 22.67 -5.09
C TYR A 87 -7.56 24.02 -5.76
N ASP A 88 -8.34 25.06 -5.49
CA ASP A 88 -8.15 26.39 -6.09
C ASP A 88 -6.76 26.97 -5.82
N THR A 89 -6.29 26.88 -4.57
CA THR A 89 -4.98 27.44 -4.20
C THR A 89 -3.81 26.85 -5.00
N PRO A 90 -3.61 25.53 -5.11
CA PRO A 90 -2.54 24.98 -5.92
C PRO A 90 -2.74 25.21 -7.42
N VAL A 91 -3.98 25.17 -7.94
CA VAL A 91 -4.30 25.43 -9.34
C VAL A 91 -4.00 26.89 -9.72
N ALA A 92 -4.39 27.85 -8.88
CA ALA A 92 -4.11 29.26 -9.07
C ALA A 92 -2.62 29.59 -8.99
N LYS A 93 -1.86 28.94 -8.09
CA LYS A 93 -0.41 29.09 -8.01
C LYS A 93 0.30 28.65 -9.28
N GLU A 94 -0.20 27.62 -9.95
CA GLU A 94 0.30 27.16 -11.24
C GLU A 94 -0.23 28.00 -12.43
N GLY A 95 -1.21 28.86 -12.16
CA GLY A 95 -1.82 29.75 -13.15
C GLY A 95 -2.71 29.03 -14.16
N LEU A 96 -3.32 27.92 -13.80
CA LEU A 96 -4.15 27.13 -14.71
C LEU A 96 -5.56 27.70 -14.75
N LEU A 97 -6.06 27.96 -15.98
CA LEU A 97 -7.39 28.49 -16.23
C LEU A 97 -8.26 27.49 -17.00
N SER A 98 -7.82 26.97 -18.13
CA SER A 98 -8.55 25.93 -18.84
C SER A 98 -7.93 24.58 -18.58
N VAL A 99 -8.74 23.62 -18.13
CA VAL A 99 -8.24 22.30 -17.72
C VAL A 99 -9.17 21.20 -18.23
N VAL A 100 -8.59 20.13 -18.78
CA VAL A 100 -9.27 18.87 -19.05
C VAL A 100 -8.70 17.79 -18.14
N ALA A 101 -9.57 16.95 -17.60
CA ALA A 101 -9.22 15.76 -16.83
C ALA A 101 -9.81 14.51 -17.50
N VAL A 102 -8.98 13.55 -17.84
CA VAL A 102 -9.35 12.29 -18.49
C VAL A 102 -9.01 11.14 -17.56
N PRO A 103 -10.01 10.39 -17.04
CA PRO A 103 -9.75 9.24 -16.21
C PRO A 103 -9.19 8.08 -17.06
N ILE A 104 -8.27 7.33 -16.50
CA ILE A 104 -7.72 6.09 -17.05
C ILE A 104 -8.55 4.95 -16.48
N VAL A 105 -9.32 4.23 -17.30
CA VAL A 105 -10.28 3.21 -16.86
C VAL A 105 -9.92 1.85 -17.41
N VAL A 106 -9.42 0.96 -16.55
CA VAL A 106 -9.08 -0.42 -16.92
C VAL A 106 -10.06 -1.37 -16.26
N ARG A 107 -10.71 -2.25 -17.02
CA ARG A 107 -11.68 -3.24 -16.51
C ARG A 107 -12.74 -2.62 -15.58
N ARG A 108 -13.31 -1.46 -15.99
CA ARG A 108 -14.30 -0.66 -15.23
C ARG A 108 -13.77 -0.03 -13.93
N GLN A 109 -12.48 0.04 -13.76
CA GLN A 109 -11.85 0.62 -12.57
C GLN A 109 -10.95 1.78 -12.96
N VAL A 110 -11.13 2.92 -12.31
CA VAL A 110 -10.22 4.04 -12.49
C VAL A 110 -8.86 3.68 -11.91
N ARG A 111 -7.81 3.82 -12.70
CA ARG A 111 -6.41 3.55 -12.34
C ARG A 111 -5.58 4.83 -12.20
N GLY A 112 -6.07 5.94 -12.70
CA GLY A 112 -5.40 7.23 -12.66
C GLY A 112 -6.18 8.30 -13.38
N VAL A 113 -5.58 9.49 -13.49
CA VAL A 113 -6.13 10.61 -14.25
C VAL A 113 -5.00 11.32 -14.98
N LEU A 114 -5.23 11.62 -16.27
CA LEU A 114 -4.41 12.52 -17.08
C LEU A 114 -5.07 13.90 -17.16
N TYR A 115 -4.24 14.94 -17.19
CA TYR A 115 -4.69 16.31 -17.32
C TYR A 115 -3.93 17.03 -18.41
N GLY A 116 -4.65 17.89 -19.12
CA GLY A 116 -4.08 18.91 -19.98
C GLY A 116 -4.61 20.28 -19.59
N ALA A 117 -3.76 21.30 -19.60
CA ALA A 117 -4.15 22.62 -19.13
C ALA A 117 -3.52 23.76 -19.91
N LEU A 118 -4.24 24.90 -19.95
CA LEU A 118 -3.81 26.20 -20.44
C LEU A 118 -3.80 27.22 -19.31
N ARG A 119 -2.90 28.21 -19.43
CA ARG A 119 -2.87 29.39 -18.55
C ARG A 119 -3.73 30.54 -19.05
N GLU A 120 -4.55 30.30 -20.04
CA GLU A 120 -5.46 31.25 -20.62
C GLU A 120 -6.90 30.70 -20.54
N PRO A 121 -7.93 31.54 -20.37
CA PRO A 121 -9.31 31.11 -20.28
C PRO A 121 -9.88 30.84 -21.69
N LEU A 122 -9.29 29.88 -22.38
CA LEU A 122 -9.68 29.49 -23.73
C LEU A 122 -10.43 28.16 -23.74
N SER A 123 -11.40 28.01 -24.60
CA SER A 123 -12.01 26.70 -24.83
C SER A 123 -10.97 25.76 -25.44
N LEU A 124 -10.78 24.61 -24.82
CA LEU A 124 -9.92 23.56 -25.39
C LEU A 124 -10.56 23.05 -26.69
N ALA A 125 -9.78 23.05 -27.75
CA ALA A 125 -10.26 22.55 -29.03
C ALA A 125 -10.61 21.06 -28.94
N ASP A 126 -11.67 20.64 -29.65
CA ASP A 126 -12.14 19.24 -29.65
C ASP A 126 -11.03 18.24 -29.99
N ARG A 127 -10.10 18.62 -30.87
CA ARG A 127 -8.94 17.80 -31.23
C ARG A 127 -8.00 17.55 -30.05
N VAL A 128 -7.87 18.53 -29.13
CA VAL A 128 -7.02 18.39 -27.94
C VAL A 128 -7.66 17.42 -26.95
N ILE A 129 -8.97 17.59 -26.74
CA ILE A 129 -9.75 16.66 -25.90
C ILE A 129 -9.72 15.25 -26.49
N ALA A 130 -9.91 15.11 -27.80
CA ALA A 130 -9.84 13.81 -28.48
C ALA A 130 -8.47 13.17 -28.34
N SER A 131 -7.37 13.92 -28.52
CA SER A 131 -6.01 13.42 -28.31
C SER A 131 -5.74 13.01 -26.87
N ALA A 132 -6.27 13.74 -25.89
CA ALA A 132 -6.17 13.36 -24.49
C ALA A 132 -6.92 12.06 -24.18
N VAL A 133 -8.09 11.87 -24.76
CA VAL A 133 -8.87 10.62 -24.65
C VAL A 133 -8.17 9.46 -25.33
N GLU A 134 -7.58 9.68 -26.51
CA GLU A 134 -6.82 8.67 -27.24
C GLU A 134 -5.58 8.22 -26.43
N THR A 135 -4.81 9.18 -25.91
CA THR A 135 -3.66 8.87 -25.03
C THR A 135 -4.08 8.08 -23.80
N ALA A 136 -5.23 8.42 -23.20
CA ALA A 136 -5.74 7.65 -22.06
C ALA A 136 -6.12 6.22 -22.46
N ARG A 137 -6.74 6.02 -23.62
CA ARG A 137 -7.08 4.68 -24.16
C ARG A 137 -5.86 3.82 -24.45
N ASP A 138 -4.82 4.42 -25.04
CA ASP A 138 -3.56 3.70 -25.28
C ASP A 138 -2.95 3.22 -23.96
N LEU A 139 -2.96 4.07 -22.93
CA LEU A 139 -2.51 3.71 -21.59
C LEU A 139 -3.40 2.63 -20.96
N GLU A 140 -4.73 2.72 -21.11
CA GLU A 140 -5.68 1.71 -20.63
C GLU A 140 -5.39 0.34 -21.24
N GLN A 141 -5.09 0.31 -22.53
CA GLN A 141 -4.74 -0.92 -23.24
C GLN A 141 -3.39 -1.48 -22.77
N GLU A 142 -2.37 -0.62 -22.60
CA GLU A 142 -1.07 -1.04 -22.06
C GLU A 142 -1.21 -1.66 -20.65
N LEU A 143 -1.96 -1.00 -19.78
CA LEU A 143 -2.20 -1.50 -18.42
C LEU A 143 -3.02 -2.80 -18.41
N ALA A 144 -4.01 -2.94 -19.30
CA ALA A 144 -4.80 -4.16 -19.41
C ALA A 144 -3.95 -5.35 -19.84
N VAL A 145 -3.07 -5.17 -20.83
CA VAL A 145 -2.13 -6.21 -21.29
C VAL A 145 -1.15 -6.60 -20.18
N ARG A 146 -0.64 -5.62 -19.45
CA ARG A 146 0.25 -5.85 -18.30
C ARG A 146 -0.45 -6.65 -17.19
N ASP A 147 -1.68 -6.25 -16.83
CA ASP A 147 -2.49 -6.98 -15.85
C ASP A 147 -2.72 -8.44 -16.28
N GLU A 148 -2.99 -8.70 -17.57
CA GLU A 148 -3.15 -10.06 -18.10
C GLU A 148 -1.86 -10.88 -18.02
N ALA A 149 -0.72 -10.27 -18.33
CA ALA A 149 0.57 -10.91 -18.23
C ALA A 149 0.90 -11.27 -16.77
N ASP A 150 0.69 -10.34 -15.82
CA ASP A 150 0.89 -10.57 -14.40
C ASP A 150 -0.02 -11.68 -13.86
N GLU A 151 -1.30 -11.71 -14.28
CA GLU A 151 -2.25 -12.77 -13.92
C GLU A 151 -1.85 -14.13 -14.52
N ALA A 152 -1.34 -14.16 -15.75
CA ALA A 152 -0.85 -15.38 -16.38
C ALA A 152 0.37 -15.93 -15.66
N LEU A 153 1.34 -15.08 -15.33
CA LEU A 153 2.53 -15.45 -14.54
C LEU A 153 2.13 -15.96 -13.15
N ALA A 154 1.20 -15.30 -12.49
CA ALA A 154 0.69 -15.74 -11.18
C ALA A 154 -0.04 -17.09 -11.26
N ARG A 155 -0.76 -17.37 -12.36
CA ARG A 155 -1.37 -18.69 -12.62
C ARG A 155 -0.34 -19.77 -12.84
N LEU A 156 0.68 -19.51 -13.66
CA LEU A 156 1.79 -20.44 -13.90
C LEU A 156 2.57 -20.73 -12.61
N GLY A 157 2.86 -19.71 -11.81
CA GLY A 157 3.50 -19.86 -10.51
C GLY A 157 2.68 -20.69 -9.51
N ARG A 158 1.34 -20.63 -9.60
CA ARG A 158 0.45 -21.50 -8.81
C ARG A 158 0.36 -22.92 -9.33
N ALA A 159 0.32 -23.10 -10.66
CA ALA A 159 0.25 -24.42 -11.29
C ALA A 159 1.51 -25.27 -11.07
N GLY A 160 2.67 -24.64 -10.87
CA GLY A 160 3.93 -25.31 -10.54
C GLY A 160 4.10 -25.67 -9.06
N ARG A 161 3.16 -25.29 -8.20
CA ARG A 161 3.17 -25.63 -6.76
C ARG A 161 2.13 -26.72 -6.51
N SER A 162 2.52 -27.75 -5.70
CA SER A 162 1.53 -28.70 -5.22
C SER A 162 0.43 -27.98 -4.45
N PRO A 163 -0.84 -28.48 -4.43
CA PRO A 163 -1.94 -27.86 -3.68
C PRO A 163 -1.55 -27.54 -2.22
N GLU A 164 -0.85 -28.46 -1.55
CA GLU A 164 -0.34 -28.26 -0.19
C GLU A 164 0.66 -27.09 -0.09
N ALA A 165 1.58 -26.95 -1.04
CA ALA A 165 2.54 -25.83 -1.04
C ALA A 165 1.86 -24.48 -1.35
N ALA A 166 0.76 -24.48 -2.13
CA ALA A 166 -0.04 -23.29 -2.39
C ALA A 166 -0.84 -22.86 -1.15
N ASP A 167 -1.41 -23.81 -0.41
CA ASP A 167 -2.15 -23.54 0.83
C ASP A 167 -1.22 -23.06 1.94
N ILE A 168 -0.02 -23.66 2.08
CA ILE A 168 1.01 -23.20 3.02
C ILE A 168 1.48 -21.78 2.67
N ALA A 169 1.69 -21.46 1.39
CA ALA A 169 2.10 -20.12 0.97
C ALA A 169 0.97 -19.08 1.16
N ALA A 170 -0.29 -19.45 0.93
CA ALA A 170 -1.44 -18.59 1.16
C ALA A 170 -1.69 -18.34 2.67
N ALA A 171 -1.48 -19.37 3.50
CA ALA A 171 -1.50 -19.24 4.95
C ALA A 171 -0.36 -18.31 5.42
N ALA A 172 0.87 -18.52 4.95
CA ALA A 172 2.01 -17.69 5.30
C ALA A 172 1.81 -16.22 4.92
N ALA A 173 1.22 -15.92 3.75
CA ALA A 173 0.92 -14.55 3.32
C ALA A 173 -0.15 -13.88 4.19
N ARG A 174 -1.19 -14.62 4.59
CA ARG A 174 -2.20 -14.13 5.56
C ARG A 174 -1.59 -13.83 6.92
N TRP A 175 -0.70 -14.70 7.39
CA TRP A 175 0.03 -14.51 8.64
C TRP A 175 0.95 -13.29 8.61
N GLU A 176 1.58 -12.99 7.48
CA GLU A 176 2.40 -11.80 7.30
C GLU A 176 1.56 -10.51 7.40
N GLU A 177 0.36 -10.51 6.82
CA GLU A 177 -0.57 -9.37 6.89
C GLU A 177 -1.07 -9.15 8.33
N VAL A 178 -1.41 -10.21 9.05
CA VAL A 178 -1.80 -10.13 10.48
C VAL A 178 -0.66 -9.60 11.34
N ARG A 179 0.57 -10.04 11.10
CA ARG A 179 1.76 -9.53 11.80
C ARG A 179 2.01 -8.05 11.55
N ALA A 180 1.85 -7.60 10.31
CA ALA A 180 2.01 -6.20 9.93
C ALA A 180 0.98 -5.31 10.67
N VAL A 181 -0.29 -5.70 10.66
CA VAL A 181 -1.36 -4.99 11.36
C VAL A 181 -1.15 -5.00 12.88
N HIS A 182 -0.70 -6.12 13.45
CA HIS A 182 -0.41 -6.22 14.88
C HIS A 182 0.76 -5.32 15.30
N ALA A 183 1.81 -5.23 14.47
CA ALA A 183 2.95 -4.33 14.72
C ALA A 183 2.52 -2.85 14.62
N GLU A 184 1.65 -2.50 13.67
CA GLU A 184 1.09 -1.16 13.52
C GLU A 184 0.23 -0.76 14.72
N LEU A 185 -0.66 -1.65 15.19
CA LEU A 185 -1.48 -1.43 16.38
C LEU A 185 -0.65 -1.21 17.64
N ARG A 186 0.46 -1.94 17.80
CA ARG A 186 1.40 -1.72 18.90
C ARG A 186 2.11 -0.37 18.80
N GLY A 187 2.56 0.01 17.61
CA GLY A 187 3.17 1.32 17.37
C GLY A 187 2.20 2.47 17.66
N LEU A 188 0.92 2.32 17.33
CA LEU A 188 -0.12 3.29 17.68
C LEU A 188 -0.39 3.31 19.20
N ALA A 189 -0.42 2.16 19.88
CA ALA A 189 -0.59 2.08 21.32
C ALA A 189 0.51 2.81 22.10
N ASP A 190 1.73 2.85 21.56
CA ASP A 190 2.85 3.57 22.20
C ASP A 190 2.74 5.10 22.06
N GLN A 191 1.96 5.59 21.10
CA GLN A 191 1.69 7.03 20.90
C GLN A 191 0.50 7.52 21.74
N ILE A 192 -0.29 6.61 22.33
CA ILE A 192 -1.47 6.95 23.14
C ILE A 192 -1.06 7.29 24.57
N THR A 193 -1.41 8.50 25.01
CA THR A 193 -1.11 9.00 26.35
C THR A 193 -2.13 8.52 27.40
N ASP A 194 -3.36 8.20 26.97
CA ASP A 194 -4.42 7.70 27.87
C ASP A 194 -4.22 6.21 28.18
N PRO A 195 -3.96 5.83 29.45
CA PRO A 195 -3.69 4.45 29.81
C PRO A 195 -4.88 3.51 29.62
N ALA A 196 -6.12 4.00 29.72
CA ALA A 196 -7.32 3.20 29.54
C ALA A 196 -7.54 2.85 28.07
N VAL A 197 -7.32 3.81 27.17
CA VAL A 197 -7.40 3.60 25.71
C VAL A 197 -6.27 2.69 25.24
N LYS A 198 -5.05 2.87 25.76
CA LYS A 198 -3.89 2.01 25.46
C LYS A 198 -4.16 0.56 25.88
N ALA A 199 -4.69 0.31 27.07
CA ALA A 199 -5.01 -1.03 27.54
C ALA A 199 -6.06 -1.71 26.66
N ARG A 200 -7.14 -1.01 26.27
CA ARG A 200 -8.18 -1.54 25.39
C ARG A 200 -7.66 -1.86 23.98
N LEU A 201 -6.75 -1.06 23.45
CA LEU A 201 -6.14 -1.30 22.13
C LEU A 201 -5.24 -2.54 22.15
N LEU A 202 -4.44 -2.70 23.21
CA LEU A 202 -3.60 -3.89 23.40
C LEU A 202 -4.43 -5.16 23.60
N GLU A 203 -5.53 -5.08 24.34
CA GLU A 203 -6.46 -6.21 24.52
C GLU A 203 -7.14 -6.59 23.20
N ALA A 204 -7.59 -5.62 22.41
CA ALA A 204 -8.15 -5.86 21.08
C ALA A 204 -7.13 -6.51 20.14
N SER A 205 -5.88 -6.07 20.19
CA SER A 205 -4.77 -6.64 19.42
C SER A 205 -4.51 -8.12 19.78
N VAL A 206 -4.52 -8.44 21.09
CA VAL A 206 -4.37 -9.83 21.57
C VAL A 206 -5.56 -10.70 21.13
N ARG A 207 -6.79 -10.19 21.21
CA ARG A 207 -7.99 -10.92 20.77
C ARG A 207 -7.98 -11.19 19.27
N LEU A 208 -7.47 -10.26 18.47
CA LEU A 208 -7.33 -10.45 17.02
C LEU A 208 -6.34 -11.59 16.71
N ALA A 209 -5.21 -11.63 17.41
CA ALA A 209 -4.23 -12.71 17.29
C ALA A 209 -4.82 -14.07 17.69
N SER A 210 -5.56 -14.13 18.79
CA SER A 210 -6.19 -15.36 19.30
C SER A 210 -7.36 -15.86 18.43
N ALA A 211 -8.13 -14.97 17.81
CA ALA A 211 -9.25 -15.34 16.94
C ALA A 211 -8.76 -16.02 15.66
N THR A 212 -7.54 -15.71 15.22
CA THR A 212 -6.93 -16.30 14.04
C THR A 212 -6.39 -17.72 14.31
N GLU A 213 -6.05 -18.05 15.56
CA GLU A 213 -5.59 -19.38 15.97
C GLU A 213 -6.76 -20.41 16.08
N GLN A 214 -7.99 -19.95 16.22
CA GLN A 214 -9.15 -20.85 16.41
C GLN A 214 -9.75 -21.39 15.09
N ASP A 215 -9.42 -20.80 13.95
CA ASP A 215 -9.92 -21.23 12.63
C ASP A 215 -9.07 -22.37 12.01
N GLU A 216 -7.94 -22.72 12.61
CA GLU A 216 -7.10 -23.84 12.24
C GLU A 216 -7.32 -25.04 13.17
N ARG A 217 -8.50 -25.68 13.11
CA ARG A 217 -8.62 -27.08 13.54
C ARG A 217 -8.43 -27.99 12.32
N PRO A 218 -7.25 -28.55 12.10
CA PRO A 218 -7.13 -29.68 11.22
C PRO A 218 -7.74 -30.92 11.89
N VAL A 219 -8.42 -31.68 11.07
CA VAL A 219 -8.90 -33.06 11.35
C VAL A 219 -7.79 -33.83 12.09
N ARG A 220 -8.17 -34.48 13.18
CA ARG A 220 -7.36 -35.31 14.04
C ARG A 220 -6.41 -36.20 13.26
N CYS A 221 -5.14 -35.97 13.42
CA CYS A 221 -4.09 -36.98 13.37
C CYS A 221 -3.27 -36.82 14.65
N ASP A 222 -3.00 -37.91 15.30
CA ASP A 222 -2.34 -38.13 16.58
C ASP A 222 -1.43 -37.00 17.13
N ALA A 223 -1.64 -36.64 18.39
CA ALA A 223 -0.94 -35.59 19.09
C ALA A 223 0.58 -35.83 19.08
N PRO A 224 1.40 -34.85 18.63
CA PRO A 224 2.82 -34.88 18.88
C PRO A 224 3.09 -34.66 20.39
N PRO A 225 4.21 -35.19 20.94
CA PRO A 225 4.55 -35.00 22.34
C PRO A 225 4.70 -33.53 22.70
N PRO A 226 4.50 -33.13 23.98
CA PRO A 226 4.52 -31.73 24.40
C PRO A 226 5.88 -31.12 24.05
N GLY A 227 5.82 -30.08 23.18
CA GLY A 227 7.01 -29.33 22.77
C GLY A 227 7.71 -28.66 23.95
N PRO A 228 8.97 -28.23 23.78
CA PRO A 228 9.77 -27.67 24.87
C PRO A 228 9.10 -26.43 25.45
N ALA A 229 8.74 -26.49 26.75
CA ALA A 229 8.10 -25.38 27.44
C ALA A 229 9.10 -24.24 27.68
N LEU A 230 8.98 -23.16 26.89
CA LEU A 230 9.70 -21.91 27.15
C LEU A 230 9.01 -21.12 28.26
N SER A 231 9.81 -20.47 29.10
CA SER A 231 9.26 -19.55 30.09
C SER A 231 8.78 -18.24 29.43
N PRO A 232 7.84 -17.49 30.06
CA PRO A 232 7.38 -16.20 29.52
C PRO A 232 8.54 -15.25 29.18
N ARG A 233 9.59 -15.23 30.01
CA ARG A 233 10.78 -14.38 29.79
C ARG A 233 11.65 -14.84 28.63
N GLU A 234 11.73 -16.13 28.39
CA GLU A 234 12.43 -16.69 27.22
C GLU A 234 11.66 -16.39 25.93
N LEU A 235 10.32 -16.41 25.97
CA LEU A 235 9.46 -16.01 24.86
C LEU A 235 9.57 -14.51 24.56
N ASP A 236 9.54 -13.65 25.60
CA ASP A 236 9.72 -12.21 25.44
C ASP A 236 11.03 -11.89 24.72
N VAL A 237 12.14 -12.48 25.18
CA VAL A 237 13.47 -12.31 24.56
C VAL A 237 13.49 -12.82 23.11
N LEU A 238 12.94 -14.01 22.84
CA LEU A 238 12.89 -14.58 21.50
C LEU A 238 12.04 -13.74 20.54
N SER A 239 10.96 -13.13 21.03
CA SER A 239 10.13 -12.22 20.23
C SER A 239 10.92 -11.00 19.73
N TYR A 240 11.74 -10.38 20.59
CA TYR A 240 12.60 -9.27 20.16
C TYR A 240 13.74 -9.71 19.24
N VAL A 241 14.26 -10.92 19.42
CA VAL A 241 15.24 -11.51 18.50
C VAL A 241 14.60 -11.77 17.13
N ALA A 242 13.36 -12.22 17.09
CA ALA A 242 12.62 -12.50 15.86
C ALA A 242 12.39 -11.28 14.97
N ILE A 243 12.27 -10.09 15.57
CA ILE A 243 12.16 -8.80 14.84
C ILE A 243 13.54 -8.15 14.59
N GLY A 244 14.63 -8.87 14.81
CA GLY A 244 15.99 -8.44 14.46
C GLY A 244 16.73 -7.63 15.53
N CYS A 245 16.18 -7.45 16.73
CA CYS A 245 16.85 -6.71 17.82
C CYS A 245 18.15 -7.39 18.25
N THR A 246 19.15 -6.57 18.55
CA THR A 246 20.35 -6.99 19.29
C THR A 246 20.02 -7.26 20.75
N ASN A 247 20.91 -7.95 21.47
CA ASN A 247 20.69 -8.18 22.91
C ASN A 247 20.61 -6.87 23.73
N ALA A 248 21.33 -5.83 23.31
CA ALA A 248 21.29 -4.52 23.96
C ALA A 248 19.93 -3.83 23.73
N GLU A 249 19.40 -3.84 22.51
CA GLU A 249 18.10 -3.28 22.17
C GLU A 249 16.96 -4.05 22.86
N ALA A 250 17.02 -5.38 22.87
CA ALA A 250 16.05 -6.20 23.58
C ALA A 250 16.09 -5.94 25.10
N ALA A 251 17.29 -5.79 25.68
CA ALA A 251 17.47 -5.45 27.07
C ALA A 251 16.85 -4.11 27.44
N GLN A 252 17.07 -3.09 26.63
CA GLN A 252 16.52 -1.76 26.82
C GLN A 252 14.97 -1.78 26.81
N ARG A 253 14.37 -2.54 25.86
CA ARG A 253 12.91 -2.65 25.72
C ARG A 253 12.25 -3.48 26.83
N LEU A 254 12.96 -4.49 27.35
CA LEU A 254 12.47 -5.37 28.40
C LEU A 254 12.79 -4.87 29.82
N GLY A 255 13.55 -3.78 29.96
CA GLY A 255 14.02 -3.30 31.26
C GLY A 255 14.99 -4.26 31.93
N LEU A 256 15.83 -4.96 31.17
CA LEU A 256 16.79 -5.97 31.60
C LEU A 256 18.23 -5.54 31.32
N LEU A 257 19.19 -6.27 31.90
CA LEU A 257 20.60 -6.13 31.50
C LEU A 257 20.89 -6.96 30.24
N PRO A 258 21.80 -6.55 29.35
CA PRO A 258 22.16 -7.31 28.14
C PRO A 258 22.63 -8.74 28.42
N GLU A 259 23.35 -8.96 29.52
CA GLU A 259 23.79 -10.28 29.95
C GLU A 259 22.62 -11.18 30.40
N THR A 260 21.58 -10.59 30.96
CA THR A 260 20.34 -11.29 31.33
C THR A 260 19.59 -11.75 30.09
N VAL A 261 19.48 -10.90 29.05
CA VAL A 261 18.89 -11.25 27.75
C VAL A 261 19.68 -12.37 27.10
N LYS A 262 21.02 -12.31 27.13
CA LYS A 262 21.90 -13.36 26.61
C LYS A 262 21.72 -14.69 27.34
N SER A 263 21.48 -14.66 28.66
CA SER A 263 21.20 -15.85 29.45
C SER A 263 19.86 -16.49 29.07
N TYR A 264 18.78 -15.70 28.97
CA TYR A 264 17.47 -16.18 28.52
C TYR A 264 17.52 -16.74 27.09
N LEU A 265 18.21 -16.05 26.17
CA LEU A 265 18.36 -16.52 24.79
C LEU A 265 19.10 -17.87 24.75
N ARG A 266 20.19 -18.03 25.52
CA ARG A 266 20.93 -19.29 25.58
C ARG A 266 20.06 -20.42 26.16
N SER A 267 19.24 -20.13 27.16
CA SER A 267 18.32 -21.10 27.74
C SER A 267 17.23 -21.51 26.75
N ALA A 268 16.65 -20.56 26.02
CA ALA A 268 15.69 -20.83 24.97
C ALA A 268 16.28 -21.66 23.83
N MET A 269 17.48 -21.32 23.36
CA MET A 269 18.21 -22.07 22.33
C MET A 269 18.43 -23.53 22.74
N ARG A 270 18.85 -23.77 24.00
CA ARG A 270 19.04 -25.14 24.53
C ARG A 270 17.72 -25.91 24.57
N LYS A 271 16.60 -25.27 24.99
CA LYS A 271 15.29 -25.91 25.05
C LYS A 271 14.70 -26.22 23.69
N LEU A 272 15.07 -25.43 22.66
CA LEU A 272 14.63 -25.58 21.27
C LEU A 272 15.62 -26.41 20.44
N ASP A 273 16.66 -27.00 21.06
CA ASP A 273 17.73 -27.74 20.39
C ASP A 273 18.30 -26.98 19.18
N SER A 274 18.66 -25.72 19.40
CA SER A 274 19.11 -24.79 18.36
C SER A 274 20.51 -24.26 18.68
N HIS A 275 21.37 -24.16 17.68
CA HIS A 275 22.76 -23.74 17.82
C HIS A 275 22.94 -22.23 17.51
N THR A 276 22.00 -21.62 16.80
CA THR A 276 22.01 -20.19 16.45
C THR A 276 20.72 -19.49 16.88
N ARG A 277 20.81 -18.16 17.07
CA ARG A 277 19.67 -17.33 17.43
C ARG A 277 18.55 -17.39 16.38
N LEU A 278 18.89 -17.52 15.10
CA LEU A 278 17.95 -17.63 13.98
C LEU A 278 17.28 -19.00 13.93
N GLU A 279 18.03 -20.07 14.20
CA GLU A 279 17.47 -21.41 14.34
C GLU A 279 16.48 -21.49 15.51
N ALA A 280 16.80 -20.85 16.64
CA ALA A 280 15.88 -20.78 17.79
C ALA A 280 14.56 -20.08 17.43
N VAL A 281 14.60 -18.97 16.70
CA VAL A 281 13.41 -18.31 16.20
C VAL A 281 12.61 -19.20 15.25
N THR A 282 13.28 -19.87 14.34
CA THR A 282 12.64 -20.80 13.39
C THR A 282 12.01 -22.00 14.10
N ALA A 283 12.70 -22.57 15.09
CA ALA A 283 12.21 -23.68 15.90
C ALA A 283 11.01 -23.26 16.76
N ALA A 284 11.06 -22.08 17.38
CA ALA A 284 9.97 -21.54 18.16
C ALA A 284 8.71 -21.25 17.29
N ARG A 285 8.90 -20.77 16.06
CA ARG A 285 7.81 -20.59 15.08
C ARG A 285 7.18 -21.92 14.66
N ARG A 286 8.00 -22.94 14.37
CA ARG A 286 7.49 -24.29 14.04
C ARG A 286 6.75 -24.94 15.20
N ALA A 287 7.13 -24.63 16.42
CA ALA A 287 6.45 -25.10 17.65
C ALA A 287 5.22 -24.28 18.03
N GLY A 288 4.83 -23.25 17.23
CA GLY A 288 3.71 -22.37 17.54
C GLY A 288 3.91 -21.45 18.76
N LEU A 289 5.15 -21.31 19.23
CA LEU A 289 5.50 -20.51 20.41
C LEU A 289 5.76 -19.03 20.05
N LEU A 290 6.02 -18.73 18.77
CA LEU A 290 6.17 -17.39 18.23
C LEU A 290 5.32 -17.25 16.96
N PRO A 291 4.73 -16.08 16.75
CA PRO A 291 4.05 -15.77 15.50
C PRO A 291 5.01 -15.71 14.30
#